data_d627336854695692d952a41c50196238
#
_entry.id   d627336854695692d952a41c50196238
#
_cell.length_a   1.000
_cell.length_b   1.000
_cell.length_c   1.000
_cell.angle_alpha   90.00
_cell.angle_beta   90.00
_cell.angle_gamma   90.00
#
_symmetry.space_group_name_H-M   'P 1'
#
loop_
_entity.id
_entity.type
_entity.pdbx_description
1 polymer ?
#
loop_
_entity_poly.entity_id
_entity_poly.type
_entity_poly.pdbx_seq_one_letter_code
_entity_poly.pdbx_strand_id
1 'polypeptide(L)'
;MYTDPGDTPSQAPAGYGRYLGGGRVLDLVGQYHSRSGDIEGYCAFIERLIDDHGEHLATLQVGEEPNITGDPNLDGAYPRIADALIAGVRAAKDKAGRSGHPGLKVGCNSSPLLGPHAAFFTDLTRAGGERFIADLDYIGLDFFPDVFRAIPPARLDAVVQALLETHRRDVLAPAGLGHLPLVITEHGWPTGPGRTAERQAEVLRTVIEVTSRNARALHITGYIHHTLRDARSGGLGLFCQFGLMTDDYTPKPAFHAYRDLIDMLSL
;
A
#
# COMPACT_ATOMS: atom_id res chain seq x y z
N MET A 1 4.93 -11.33 6.70
CA MET A 1 4.50 -10.74 7.99
C MET A 1 5.43 -11.24 9.09
N TYR A 2 6.02 -10.33 9.86
CA TYR A 2 6.79 -10.64 11.07
C TYR A 2 5.86 -10.88 12.25
N THR A 3 6.12 -11.94 13.01
CA THR A 3 5.44 -12.25 14.28
C THR A 3 6.49 -12.66 15.31
N ASP A 4 6.13 -12.61 16.60
CA ASP A 4 7.04 -13.02 17.67
C ASP A 4 7.46 -14.50 17.54
N PRO A 5 8.64 -14.89 18.07
CA PRO A 5 9.06 -16.28 18.08
C PRO A 5 8.03 -17.20 18.73
N GLY A 6 7.62 -18.24 18.02
CA GLY A 6 6.59 -19.18 18.45
C GLY A 6 5.22 -18.99 17.78
N ASP A 7 4.95 -17.85 17.19
CA ASP A 7 3.78 -17.62 16.36
C ASP A 7 3.99 -18.19 14.94
N THR A 8 2.89 -18.42 14.22
CA THR A 8 2.96 -18.87 12.82
C THR A 8 2.99 -17.66 11.88
N PRO A 9 4.12 -17.34 11.24
CA PRO A 9 4.20 -16.20 10.33
C PRO A 9 3.43 -16.50 9.04
N SER A 10 2.80 -15.47 8.47
CA SER A 10 2.36 -15.50 7.08
C SER A 10 3.58 -15.33 6.18
N GLN A 11 3.70 -16.18 5.18
CA GLN A 11 4.80 -16.16 4.22
C GLN A 11 4.34 -15.62 2.87
N ALA A 12 5.27 -15.09 2.09
CA ALA A 12 5.02 -14.79 0.69
C ALA A 12 4.55 -16.06 -0.05
N PRO A 13 3.62 -15.95 -1.02
CA PRO A 13 3.14 -17.11 -1.75
C PRO A 13 4.29 -17.86 -2.41
N ALA A 14 4.35 -19.17 -2.21
CA ALA A 14 5.32 -20.01 -2.90
C ALA A 14 5.08 -19.94 -4.43
N GLY A 15 6.16 -19.93 -5.20
CA GLY A 15 6.09 -19.98 -6.66
C GLY A 15 5.69 -18.67 -7.36
N TYR A 16 5.85 -17.52 -6.70
CA TYR A 16 5.65 -16.21 -7.32
C TYR A 16 6.56 -16.00 -8.55
N GLY A 17 7.69 -16.70 -8.65
CA GLY A 17 8.63 -16.63 -9.79
C GLY A 17 7.97 -16.87 -11.15
N ARG A 18 6.87 -17.64 -11.20
CA ARG A 18 6.07 -17.85 -12.44
C ARG A 18 5.40 -16.58 -12.97
N TYR A 19 5.26 -15.56 -12.13
CA TYR A 19 4.66 -14.27 -12.49
C TYR A 19 5.71 -13.22 -12.86
N LEU A 20 7.00 -13.51 -12.63
CA LEU A 20 8.11 -12.64 -13.01
C LEU A 20 8.43 -12.77 -14.50
N GLY A 21 9.25 -11.85 -15.01
CA GLY A 21 9.63 -11.78 -16.42
C GLY A 21 8.76 -10.82 -17.22
N GLY A 22 9.19 -10.50 -18.44
CA GLY A 22 8.52 -9.49 -19.27
C GLY A 22 8.47 -8.10 -18.62
N GLY A 23 9.51 -7.73 -17.84
CA GLY A 23 9.57 -6.44 -17.12
C GLY A 23 8.80 -6.40 -15.80
N ARG A 24 8.16 -7.50 -15.40
CA ARG A 24 7.46 -7.57 -14.10
C ARG A 24 8.46 -7.77 -12.96
N VAL A 25 8.21 -7.07 -11.87
CA VAL A 25 9.01 -7.05 -10.65
C VAL A 25 8.11 -7.28 -9.43
N LEU A 26 8.71 -7.41 -8.25
CA LEU A 26 7.97 -7.54 -6.99
C LEU A 26 7.87 -6.19 -6.30
N ASP A 27 6.67 -5.89 -5.81
CA ASP A 27 6.42 -5.00 -4.70
C ASP A 27 6.13 -5.87 -3.48
N LEU A 28 6.85 -5.68 -2.38
CA LEU A 28 6.73 -6.52 -1.20
C LEU A 28 6.42 -5.66 0.03
N VAL A 29 5.51 -6.16 0.87
CA VAL A 29 5.15 -5.53 2.14
C VAL A 29 5.70 -6.35 3.30
N GLY A 30 6.49 -5.72 4.15
CA GLY A 30 7.01 -6.29 5.38
C GLY A 30 6.18 -5.86 6.59
N GLN A 31 5.08 -6.57 6.89
CA GLN A 31 4.20 -6.26 8.03
C GLN A 31 4.87 -6.55 9.38
N TYR A 32 4.47 -5.77 10.41
CA TYR A 32 4.94 -5.87 11.78
C TYR A 32 3.81 -6.26 12.74
N HIS A 33 3.81 -7.51 13.19
CA HIS A 33 2.81 -8.06 14.11
C HIS A 33 3.43 -8.58 15.42
N SER A 34 4.44 -7.89 15.96
CA SER A 34 5.05 -8.26 17.24
C SER A 34 4.24 -7.74 18.43
N ARG A 35 3.72 -8.65 19.25
CA ARG A 35 3.03 -8.33 20.50
C ARG A 35 4.01 -7.97 21.63
N SER A 36 5.24 -8.48 21.54
CA SER A 36 6.31 -8.18 22.49
C SER A 36 7.01 -6.83 22.22
N GLY A 37 6.83 -6.28 21.01
CA GLY A 37 7.55 -5.08 20.58
C GLY A 37 8.98 -5.38 20.12
N ASP A 38 9.24 -6.55 19.56
CA ASP A 38 10.56 -7.00 19.12
C ASP A 38 11.00 -6.30 17.82
N ILE A 39 11.71 -5.20 17.97
CA ILE A 39 12.23 -4.40 16.86
C ILE A 39 13.44 -5.08 16.21
N GLU A 40 14.30 -5.73 16.99
CA GLU A 40 15.50 -6.38 16.47
C GLU A 40 15.14 -7.56 15.56
N GLY A 41 14.21 -8.40 16.01
CA GLY A 41 13.69 -9.50 15.19
C GLY A 41 12.99 -9.01 13.93
N TYR A 42 12.25 -7.89 14.00
CA TYR A 42 11.64 -7.28 12.83
C TYR A 42 12.68 -6.76 11.83
N CYS A 43 13.72 -6.06 12.28
CA CYS A 43 14.80 -5.61 11.41
C CYS A 43 15.47 -6.81 10.71
N ALA A 44 15.76 -7.88 11.44
CA ALA A 44 16.32 -9.10 10.86
C ALA A 44 15.37 -9.77 9.85
N PHE A 45 14.05 -9.68 10.07
CA PHE A 45 13.06 -10.14 9.10
C PHE A 45 13.09 -9.29 7.82
N ILE A 46 13.12 -7.97 7.92
CA ILE A 46 13.24 -7.06 6.76
C ILE A 46 14.52 -7.34 5.96
N GLU A 47 15.65 -7.57 6.64
CA GLU A 47 16.90 -7.92 5.97
C GLU A 47 16.82 -9.25 5.23
N ARG A 48 16.16 -10.27 5.81
CA ARG A 48 15.92 -11.55 5.14
C ARG A 48 15.04 -11.42 3.89
N LEU A 49 14.02 -10.55 3.90
CA LEU A 49 13.22 -10.31 2.69
C LEU A 49 14.08 -9.83 1.53
N ILE A 50 15.11 -9.02 1.80
CA ILE A 50 16.03 -8.55 0.78
C ILE A 50 16.99 -9.67 0.36
N ASP A 51 17.48 -10.50 1.28
CA ASP A 51 18.31 -11.66 0.93
C ASP A 51 17.56 -12.65 0.03
N ASP A 52 16.30 -12.91 0.35
CA ASP A 52 15.50 -13.94 -0.33
C ASP A 52 14.94 -13.45 -1.68
N HIS A 53 14.69 -12.14 -1.83
CA HIS A 53 13.92 -11.61 -2.97
C HIS A 53 14.56 -10.42 -3.68
N GLY A 54 15.66 -9.85 -3.18
CA GLY A 54 16.24 -8.58 -3.61
C GLY A 54 16.52 -8.49 -5.11
N GLU A 55 16.88 -9.60 -5.77
CA GLU A 55 17.08 -9.65 -7.22
C GLU A 55 15.83 -9.26 -8.04
N HIS A 56 14.65 -9.47 -7.46
CA HIS A 56 13.37 -9.25 -8.11
C HIS A 56 12.56 -8.09 -7.52
N LEU A 57 13.02 -7.52 -6.40
CA LEU A 57 12.33 -6.42 -5.72
C LEU A 57 12.55 -5.08 -6.43
N ALA A 58 11.44 -4.41 -6.77
CA ALA A 58 11.46 -3.00 -7.13
C ALA A 58 11.23 -2.12 -5.90
N THR A 59 10.26 -2.51 -5.05
CA THR A 59 9.91 -1.77 -3.84
C THR A 59 9.79 -2.70 -2.64
N LEU A 60 10.15 -2.19 -1.47
CA LEU A 60 9.87 -2.79 -0.17
C LEU A 60 9.14 -1.77 0.69
N GLN A 61 7.89 -2.04 0.99
CA GLN A 61 7.10 -1.29 1.95
C GLN A 61 7.34 -1.84 3.34
N VAL A 62 7.75 -0.97 4.26
CA VAL A 62 7.97 -1.29 5.67
C VAL A 62 6.73 -0.91 6.45
N GLY A 63 6.02 -1.91 6.94
CA GLY A 63 4.74 -1.77 7.62
C GLY A 63 3.53 -1.70 6.69
N GLU A 64 2.35 -1.98 7.27
CA GLU A 64 1.05 -1.97 6.60
C GLU A 64 0.02 -1.21 7.42
N GLU A 65 -0.51 -0.10 6.89
CA GLU A 65 -1.48 0.79 7.54
C GLU A 65 -1.17 1.07 9.03
N PRO A 66 0.06 1.49 9.35
CA PRO A 66 0.54 1.63 10.73
C PRO A 66 -0.19 2.72 11.52
N ASN A 67 -1.01 3.52 10.87
CA ASN A 67 -1.86 4.54 11.49
C ASN A 67 -3.22 3.99 11.99
N ILE A 68 -3.58 2.75 11.67
CA ILE A 68 -4.85 2.12 12.08
C ILE A 68 -4.63 1.27 13.33
N THR A 69 -5.09 1.77 14.48
CA THR A 69 -4.78 1.18 15.80
C THR A 69 -5.81 0.15 16.29
N GLY A 70 -6.95 0.02 15.64
CA GLY A 70 -8.07 -0.80 16.14
C GLY A 70 -8.24 -2.16 15.46
N ASP A 71 -7.47 -2.46 14.42
CA ASP A 71 -7.58 -3.70 13.66
C ASP A 71 -6.32 -4.56 13.85
N PRO A 72 -6.43 -5.79 14.43
CA PRO A 72 -5.29 -6.67 14.64
C PRO A 72 -4.66 -7.24 13.35
N ASN A 73 -5.28 -7.02 12.20
CA ASN A 73 -4.69 -7.36 10.90
C ASN A 73 -3.74 -6.28 10.37
N LEU A 74 -3.70 -5.11 11.03
CA LEU A 74 -2.92 -3.95 10.62
C LEU A 74 -1.86 -3.60 11.67
N ASP A 75 -0.74 -3.08 11.21
CA ASP A 75 0.45 -2.88 12.03
C ASP A 75 0.25 -1.86 13.16
N GLY A 76 -0.65 -0.88 12.97
CA GLY A 76 -0.97 0.12 13.99
C GLY A 76 -1.56 -0.44 15.28
N ALA A 77 -2.04 -1.69 15.29
CA ALA A 77 -2.52 -2.37 16.49
C ALA A 77 -1.39 -2.89 17.40
N TYR A 78 -0.14 -2.88 16.92
CA TYR A 78 0.97 -3.48 17.64
C TYR A 78 1.85 -2.44 18.36
N PRO A 79 2.43 -2.80 19.53
CA PRO A 79 3.22 -1.87 20.31
C PRO A 79 4.49 -1.46 19.56
N ARG A 80 4.96 -0.23 19.81
CA ARG A 80 6.20 0.30 19.24
C ARG A 80 6.24 0.38 17.73
N ILE A 81 5.08 0.45 17.05
CA ILE A 81 5.02 0.51 15.58
C ILE A 81 5.86 1.64 14.98
N ALA A 82 5.89 2.83 15.60
CA ALA A 82 6.72 3.93 15.13
C ALA A 82 8.22 3.58 15.17
N ASP A 83 8.69 2.95 16.26
CA ASP A 83 10.07 2.48 16.35
C ASP A 83 10.38 1.40 15.29
N ALA A 84 9.43 0.47 15.07
CA ALA A 84 9.56 -0.57 14.08
C ALA A 84 9.70 -0.01 12.65
N LEU A 85 8.88 0.99 12.29
CA LEU A 85 8.98 1.65 10.99
C LEU A 85 10.34 2.34 10.81
N ILE A 86 10.75 3.14 11.80
CA ILE A 86 12.02 3.88 11.72
C ILE A 86 13.21 2.92 11.61
N ALA A 87 13.25 1.89 12.45
CA ALA A 87 14.34 0.91 12.44
C ALA A 87 14.30 0.02 11.17
N GLY A 88 13.10 -0.42 10.76
CA GLY A 88 12.91 -1.26 9.59
C GLY A 88 13.28 -0.57 8.28
N VAL A 89 12.91 0.70 8.09
CA VAL A 89 13.32 1.50 6.92
C VAL A 89 14.84 1.61 6.85
N ARG A 90 15.50 1.92 7.98
CA ARG A 90 16.96 1.97 8.05
C ARG A 90 17.59 0.62 7.73
N ALA A 91 17.11 -0.46 8.36
CA ALA A 91 17.60 -1.81 8.11
C ALA A 91 17.49 -2.19 6.63
N ALA A 92 16.35 -1.87 5.99
CA ALA A 92 16.12 -2.11 4.58
C ALA A 92 17.12 -1.35 3.69
N LYS A 93 17.33 -0.05 3.92
CA LYS A 93 18.28 0.76 3.13
C LYS A 93 19.73 0.30 3.29
N ASP A 94 20.15 0.07 4.52
CA ASP A 94 21.49 -0.38 4.82
C ASP A 94 21.74 -1.78 4.23
N LYS A 95 20.77 -2.69 4.31
CA LYS A 95 20.86 -4.03 3.73
C LYS A 95 20.90 -3.99 2.20
N ALA A 96 20.01 -3.25 1.57
CA ALA A 96 19.99 -3.10 0.11
C ALA A 96 21.33 -2.60 -0.43
N GLY A 97 21.92 -1.61 0.23
CA GLY A 97 23.27 -1.09 -0.12
C GLY A 97 24.36 -2.15 0.00
N ARG A 98 24.38 -2.91 1.11
CA ARG A 98 25.38 -3.96 1.35
C ARG A 98 25.23 -5.19 0.43
N SER A 99 24.00 -5.50 0.04
CA SER A 99 23.70 -6.70 -0.78
C SER A 99 23.69 -6.44 -2.29
N GLY A 100 24.11 -5.25 -2.75
CA GLY A 100 24.21 -4.95 -4.18
C GLY A 100 22.89 -4.59 -4.86
N HIS A 101 21.86 -4.20 -4.08
CA HIS A 101 20.55 -3.76 -4.57
C HIS A 101 20.30 -2.25 -4.37
N PRO A 102 21.19 -1.34 -4.81
CA PRO A 102 21.07 0.10 -4.53
C PRO A 102 19.85 0.72 -5.22
N GLY A 103 19.25 0.04 -6.18
CA GLY A 103 18.03 0.47 -6.88
C GLY A 103 16.73 0.14 -6.17
N LEU A 104 16.78 -0.71 -5.13
CA LEU A 104 15.58 -1.05 -4.34
C LEU A 104 15.01 0.20 -3.68
N LYS A 105 13.73 0.46 -3.91
CA LYS A 105 13.00 1.57 -3.29
C LYS A 105 12.37 1.12 -1.98
N VAL A 106 12.60 1.89 -0.92
CA VAL A 106 12.06 1.62 0.41
C VAL A 106 11.08 2.72 0.79
N GLY A 107 9.91 2.34 1.29
CA GLY A 107 8.89 3.26 1.74
C GLY A 107 8.07 2.72 2.89
N CYS A 108 7.14 3.51 3.38
CA CYS A 108 6.08 3.11 4.28
C CYS A 108 4.77 3.73 3.82
N ASN A 109 3.63 3.20 4.28
CA ASN A 109 2.32 3.68 3.86
C ASN A 109 1.47 4.22 5.03
N SER A 110 0.31 4.70 4.67
CA SER A 110 -0.82 4.92 5.56
C SER A 110 -2.13 4.81 4.79
N SER A 111 -3.24 4.55 5.48
CA SER A 111 -4.55 4.94 4.96
C SER A 111 -4.76 6.45 5.12
N PRO A 112 -5.82 7.05 4.52
CA PRO A 112 -6.04 8.50 4.58
C PRO A 112 -6.08 9.01 6.03
N LEU A 113 -5.24 10.01 6.33
CA LEU A 113 -5.08 10.57 7.67
C LEU A 113 -6.11 11.68 7.90
N LEU A 114 -7.16 11.36 8.62
CA LEU A 114 -8.24 12.28 8.97
C LEU A 114 -8.43 12.33 10.49
N GLY A 115 -8.74 13.51 11.02
CA GLY A 115 -9.01 13.70 12.44
C GLY A 115 -7.82 13.33 13.35
N PRO A 116 -7.98 12.43 14.32
CA PRO A 116 -6.92 12.12 15.30
C PRO A 116 -5.64 11.54 14.69
N HIS A 117 -5.72 10.97 13.49
CA HIS A 117 -4.57 10.37 12.81
C HIS A 117 -3.78 11.36 11.96
N ALA A 118 -4.23 12.61 11.82
CA ALA A 118 -3.60 13.62 10.95
C ALA A 118 -2.12 13.89 11.27
N ALA A 119 -1.71 13.72 12.53
CA ALA A 119 -0.34 13.96 12.99
C ALA A 119 0.62 12.77 12.79
N PHE A 120 0.13 11.62 12.31
CA PHE A 120 0.93 10.38 12.23
C PHE A 120 2.31 10.58 11.60
N PHE A 121 2.37 11.10 10.37
CA PHE A 121 3.67 11.31 9.71
C PHE A 121 4.51 12.41 10.36
N THR A 122 3.89 13.47 10.89
CA THR A 122 4.62 14.52 11.60
C THR A 122 5.28 13.97 12.86
N ASP A 123 4.60 13.12 13.61
CA ASP A 123 5.13 12.48 14.80
C ASP A 123 6.21 11.44 14.44
N LEU A 124 5.99 10.66 13.38
CA LEU A 124 6.95 9.67 12.90
C LEU A 124 8.25 10.33 12.41
N THR A 125 8.17 11.40 11.62
CA THR A 125 9.37 12.10 11.12
C THR A 125 10.09 12.85 12.24
N ARG A 126 9.36 13.38 13.23
CA ARG A 126 9.97 13.97 14.44
C ARG A 126 10.77 12.93 15.22
N ALA A 127 10.24 11.73 15.39
CA ALA A 127 10.90 10.64 16.10
C ALA A 127 12.11 10.08 15.33
N GLY A 128 11.97 9.89 14.00
CA GLY A 128 13.01 9.32 13.15
C GLY A 128 14.10 10.30 12.71
N GLY A 129 13.80 11.61 12.75
CA GLY A 129 14.72 12.67 12.36
C GLY A 129 15.06 12.70 10.85
N GLU A 130 16.04 13.52 10.49
CA GLU A 130 16.45 13.74 9.09
C GLU A 130 16.91 12.44 8.41
N ARG A 131 17.54 11.54 9.14
CA ARG A 131 18.00 10.26 8.60
C ARG A 131 16.84 9.39 8.13
N PHE A 132 15.76 9.31 8.91
CA PHE A 132 14.57 8.54 8.50
C PHE A 132 13.95 9.11 7.22
N ILE A 133 13.84 10.45 7.12
CA ILE A 133 13.34 11.12 5.92
C ILE A 133 14.23 10.81 4.71
N ALA A 134 15.55 10.85 4.89
CA ALA A 134 16.52 10.58 3.82
C ALA A 134 16.56 9.11 3.37
N ASP A 135 16.18 8.18 4.25
CA ASP A 135 16.13 6.76 3.96
C ASP A 135 14.83 6.34 3.21
N LEU A 136 13.81 7.23 3.15
CA LEU A 136 12.57 6.97 2.40
C LEU A 136 12.72 7.34 0.92
N ASP A 137 12.32 6.45 0.04
CA ASP A 137 12.26 6.69 -1.41
C ASP A 137 10.86 7.05 -1.90
N TYR A 138 9.80 6.68 -1.15
CA TYR A 138 8.41 6.98 -1.47
C TYR A 138 7.53 6.91 -0.21
N ILE A 139 6.32 7.46 -0.32
CA ILE A 139 5.25 7.25 0.64
C ILE A 139 4.10 6.54 -0.05
N GLY A 140 3.58 5.49 0.58
CA GLY A 140 2.40 4.76 0.14
C GLY A 140 1.10 5.35 0.69
N LEU A 141 0.03 5.22 -0.07
CA LEU A 141 -1.33 5.54 0.35
C LEU A 141 -2.27 4.39 -0.03
N ASP A 142 -2.86 3.75 0.98
CA ASP A 142 -3.94 2.80 0.78
C ASP A 142 -5.24 3.58 0.66
N PHE A 143 -5.78 3.59 -0.53
CA PHE A 143 -6.76 4.57 -0.94
C PHE A 143 -8.05 3.92 -1.40
N PHE A 144 -9.04 3.85 -0.51
CA PHE A 144 -10.31 3.15 -0.72
C PHE A 144 -11.54 4.10 -0.70
N PRO A 145 -11.62 5.12 -1.58
CA PRO A 145 -12.79 6.00 -1.62
C PRO A 145 -14.06 5.20 -1.95
N ASP A 146 -15.19 5.61 -1.38
CA ASP A 146 -16.51 4.97 -1.55
C ASP A 146 -16.62 3.53 -0.97
N VAL A 147 -15.59 3.04 -0.28
CA VAL A 147 -15.65 1.69 0.33
C VAL A 147 -16.21 1.75 1.75
N PHE A 148 -15.55 2.45 2.65
CA PHE A 148 -15.93 2.53 4.06
C PHE A 148 -16.92 3.66 4.34
N ARG A 149 -17.00 4.64 3.46
CA ARG A 149 -17.93 5.74 3.51
C ARG A 149 -18.46 6.01 2.11
N ALA A 150 -19.77 5.84 1.93
CA ALA A 150 -20.42 6.03 0.64
C ALA A 150 -20.24 7.46 0.10
N ILE A 151 -19.89 7.56 -1.17
CA ILE A 151 -19.75 8.81 -1.91
C ILE A 151 -20.76 8.79 -3.05
N PRO A 152 -21.64 9.81 -3.17
CA PRO A 152 -22.54 9.90 -4.31
C PRO A 152 -21.77 9.85 -5.64
N PRO A 153 -22.22 9.08 -6.65
CA PRO A 153 -21.50 8.94 -7.93
C PRO A 153 -21.08 10.27 -8.56
N ALA A 154 -22.00 11.25 -8.61
CA ALA A 154 -21.73 12.58 -9.17
C ALA A 154 -20.67 13.39 -8.41
N ARG A 155 -20.24 12.96 -7.22
CA ARG A 155 -19.23 13.64 -6.40
C ARG A 155 -17.92 12.87 -6.31
N LEU A 156 -17.88 11.64 -6.81
CA LEU A 156 -16.71 10.75 -6.61
C LEU A 156 -15.44 11.38 -7.15
N ASP A 157 -15.44 11.88 -8.37
CA ASP A 157 -14.30 12.56 -9.01
C ASP A 157 -13.74 13.69 -8.12
N ALA A 158 -14.58 14.65 -7.76
CA ALA A 158 -14.18 15.79 -6.96
C ALA A 158 -13.69 15.41 -5.55
N VAL A 159 -14.30 14.39 -4.94
CA VAL A 159 -13.89 13.91 -3.62
C VAL A 159 -12.56 13.18 -3.69
N VAL A 160 -12.34 12.34 -4.69
CA VAL A 160 -11.05 11.66 -4.92
C VAL A 160 -9.94 12.68 -5.10
N GLN A 161 -10.15 13.69 -5.96
CA GLN A 161 -9.16 14.76 -6.16
C GLN A 161 -8.86 15.50 -4.85
N ALA A 162 -9.89 15.93 -4.12
CA ALA A 162 -9.73 16.67 -2.87
C ALA A 162 -8.97 15.85 -1.80
N LEU A 163 -9.21 14.54 -1.72
CA LEU A 163 -8.51 13.66 -0.79
C LEU A 163 -7.02 13.55 -1.12
N LEU A 164 -6.67 13.36 -2.39
CA LEU A 164 -5.27 13.30 -2.85
C LEU A 164 -4.53 14.63 -2.61
N GLU A 165 -5.18 15.76 -2.95
CA GLU A 165 -4.62 17.10 -2.69
C GLU A 165 -4.41 17.35 -1.20
N THR A 166 -5.40 17.01 -0.37
CA THR A 166 -5.32 17.13 1.09
C THR A 166 -4.19 16.28 1.65
N HIS A 167 -4.07 15.03 1.21
CA HIS A 167 -2.98 14.16 1.65
C HIS A 167 -1.60 14.75 1.33
N ARG A 168 -1.40 15.25 0.11
CA ARG A 168 -0.13 15.89 -0.29
C ARG A 168 0.15 17.17 0.50
N ARG A 169 -0.83 18.09 0.57
CA ARG A 169 -0.65 19.45 1.10
C ARG A 169 -0.69 19.49 2.62
N ASP A 170 -1.64 18.76 3.24
CA ASP A 170 -1.95 18.95 4.65
C ASP A 170 -1.36 17.83 5.53
N VAL A 171 -0.92 16.72 4.92
CA VAL A 171 -0.33 15.57 5.61
C VAL A 171 1.16 15.46 5.33
N LEU A 172 1.55 15.26 4.08
CA LEU A 172 2.94 14.98 3.74
C LEU A 172 3.83 16.23 3.80
N ALA A 173 3.36 17.37 3.31
CA ALA A 173 4.19 18.59 3.30
C ALA A 173 4.56 19.06 4.72
N PRO A 174 3.64 19.13 5.71
CA PRO A 174 3.99 19.51 7.09
C PRO A 174 4.94 18.53 7.78
N ALA A 175 4.92 17.25 7.36
CA ALA A 175 5.83 16.22 7.86
C ALA A 175 7.23 16.24 7.21
N GLY A 176 7.49 17.18 6.28
CA GLY A 176 8.74 17.22 5.52
C GLY A 176 8.83 16.21 4.39
N LEU A 177 7.74 15.46 4.11
CA LEU A 177 7.68 14.39 3.11
C LEU A 177 7.07 14.83 1.78
N GLY A 178 6.71 16.12 1.64
CA GLY A 178 6.04 16.64 0.45
C GLY A 178 6.85 16.54 -0.86
N HIS A 179 8.15 16.32 -0.78
CA HIS A 179 9.05 16.14 -1.92
C HIS A 179 9.13 14.69 -2.42
N LEU A 180 8.74 13.71 -1.59
CA LEU A 180 8.83 12.30 -1.94
C LEU A 180 7.74 11.90 -2.95
N PRO A 181 8.01 10.93 -3.83
CA PRO A 181 6.99 10.27 -4.63
C PRO A 181 5.85 9.74 -3.77
N LEU A 182 4.62 9.87 -4.24
CA LEU A 182 3.44 9.21 -3.67
C LEU A 182 3.09 8.01 -4.56
N VAL A 183 2.88 6.86 -3.94
CA VAL A 183 2.39 5.65 -4.61
C VAL A 183 1.03 5.31 -4.01
N ILE A 184 0.03 5.08 -4.85
CA ILE A 184 -1.21 4.43 -4.39
C ILE A 184 -0.87 2.94 -4.22
N THR A 185 -0.62 2.54 -2.98
CA THR A 185 -0.14 1.18 -2.64
C THR A 185 -1.27 0.17 -2.58
N GLU A 186 -2.47 0.62 -2.29
CA GLU A 186 -3.67 -0.17 -2.46
C GLU A 186 -4.86 0.70 -2.91
N HIS A 187 -5.60 0.24 -3.90
CA HIS A 187 -6.92 0.73 -4.24
C HIS A 187 -7.78 -0.41 -4.75
N GLY A 188 -9.03 -0.45 -4.31
CA GLY A 188 -10.04 -1.39 -4.78
C GLY A 188 -11.43 -0.99 -4.35
N TRP A 189 -12.43 -1.65 -4.91
CA TRP A 189 -13.82 -1.49 -4.52
C TRP A 189 -14.51 -2.85 -4.60
N PRO A 190 -15.11 -3.37 -3.52
CA PRO A 190 -15.66 -4.72 -3.50
C PRO A 190 -17.03 -4.79 -4.15
N THR A 191 -17.31 -5.89 -4.83
CA THR A 191 -18.69 -6.30 -5.14
C THR A 191 -19.33 -7.01 -3.95
N GLY A 192 -20.63 -7.33 -4.04
CA GLY A 192 -21.34 -8.05 -2.99
C GLY A 192 -22.75 -7.49 -2.73
N PRO A 193 -23.38 -7.79 -1.59
CA PRO A 193 -24.69 -7.28 -1.29
C PRO A 193 -24.78 -5.74 -1.37
N GLY A 194 -25.64 -5.24 -2.25
CA GLY A 194 -25.80 -3.79 -2.50
C GLY A 194 -24.66 -3.13 -3.29
N ARG A 195 -23.70 -3.91 -3.81
CA ARG A 195 -22.52 -3.44 -4.55
C ARG A 195 -22.42 -4.17 -5.88
N THR A 196 -22.73 -3.50 -6.98
CA THR A 196 -22.76 -4.13 -8.31
C THR A 196 -21.37 -4.15 -8.96
N ALA A 197 -21.16 -5.06 -9.92
CA ALA A 197 -19.94 -5.15 -10.69
C ALA A 197 -19.74 -3.93 -11.61
N GLU A 198 -20.82 -3.33 -12.10
CA GLU A 198 -20.78 -2.10 -12.89
C GLU A 198 -20.30 -0.93 -12.05
N ARG A 199 -20.79 -0.83 -10.79
CA ARG A 199 -20.30 0.21 -9.86
C ARG A 199 -18.82 0.02 -9.50
N GLN A 200 -18.36 -1.22 -9.34
CA GLN A 200 -16.94 -1.52 -9.17
C GLN A 200 -16.12 -0.96 -10.35
N ALA A 201 -16.55 -1.23 -11.59
CA ALA A 201 -15.85 -0.75 -12.79
C ALA A 201 -15.88 0.79 -12.90
N GLU A 202 -17.00 1.43 -12.54
CA GLU A 202 -17.14 2.89 -12.52
C GLU A 202 -16.19 3.55 -11.50
N VAL A 203 -16.19 3.04 -10.25
CA VAL A 203 -15.31 3.57 -9.19
C VAL A 203 -13.86 3.42 -9.58
N LEU A 204 -13.46 2.24 -10.04
CA LEU A 204 -12.11 1.95 -10.49
C LEU A 204 -11.66 2.93 -11.59
N ARG A 205 -12.48 3.11 -12.62
CA ARG A 205 -12.20 4.05 -13.71
C ARG A 205 -12.02 5.47 -13.19
N THR A 206 -12.97 5.96 -12.40
CA THR A 206 -12.93 7.32 -11.86
C THR A 206 -11.67 7.55 -11.03
N VAL A 207 -11.33 6.63 -10.12
CA VAL A 207 -10.16 6.79 -9.24
C VAL A 207 -8.86 6.78 -10.03
N ILE A 208 -8.70 5.88 -10.99
CA ILE A 208 -7.48 5.80 -11.81
C ILE A 208 -7.34 7.05 -12.70
N GLU A 209 -8.41 7.49 -13.36
CA GLU A 209 -8.39 8.69 -14.22
C GLU A 209 -8.07 9.96 -13.41
N VAL A 210 -8.67 10.12 -12.22
CA VAL A 210 -8.35 11.25 -11.32
C VAL A 210 -6.91 11.20 -10.84
N THR A 211 -6.44 10.03 -10.45
CA THR A 211 -5.05 9.82 -10.01
C THR A 211 -4.08 10.17 -11.13
N SER A 212 -4.31 9.64 -12.35
CA SER A 212 -3.47 9.87 -13.51
C SER A 212 -3.41 11.34 -13.92
N ARG A 213 -4.56 12.02 -14.04
CA ARG A 213 -4.55 13.45 -14.44
C ARG A 213 -3.89 14.37 -13.41
N ASN A 214 -3.82 13.98 -12.13
CA ASN A 214 -3.16 14.72 -11.07
C ASN A 214 -1.73 14.21 -10.78
N ALA A 215 -1.27 13.14 -11.44
CA ALA A 215 -0.02 12.46 -11.13
C ALA A 215 1.18 13.40 -11.10
N ARG A 216 1.33 14.26 -12.12
CA ARG A 216 2.42 15.24 -12.19
C ARG A 216 2.34 16.29 -11.07
N ALA A 217 1.16 16.87 -10.84
CA ALA A 217 0.97 17.95 -9.86
C ALA A 217 1.15 17.47 -8.42
N LEU A 218 0.73 16.24 -8.14
CA LEU A 218 0.79 15.64 -6.81
C LEU A 218 1.97 14.65 -6.63
N HIS A 219 2.88 14.58 -7.62
CA HIS A 219 4.02 13.67 -7.64
C HIS A 219 3.62 12.22 -7.33
N ILE A 220 2.53 11.74 -7.99
CA ILE A 220 2.10 10.34 -7.89
C ILE A 220 2.81 9.56 -8.98
N THR A 221 3.53 8.51 -8.60
CA THR A 221 4.42 7.75 -9.50
C THR A 221 4.04 6.30 -9.69
N GLY A 222 3.07 5.80 -8.92
CA GLY A 222 2.64 4.42 -9.01
C GLY A 222 1.21 4.20 -8.52
N TYR A 223 0.62 3.11 -9.00
CA TYR A 223 -0.71 2.66 -8.61
C TYR A 223 -0.76 1.14 -8.59
N ILE A 224 -1.21 0.57 -7.48
CA ILE A 224 -1.38 -0.87 -7.28
C ILE A 224 -2.85 -1.16 -6.99
N HIS A 225 -3.43 -2.09 -7.74
CA HIS A 225 -4.82 -2.49 -7.55
C HIS A 225 -4.96 -3.64 -6.56
N HIS A 226 -5.82 -3.48 -5.57
CA HIS A 226 -6.24 -4.51 -4.64
C HIS A 226 -7.64 -5.03 -5.02
N THR A 227 -7.81 -6.19 -5.68
CA THR A 227 -6.84 -7.22 -5.99
C THR A 227 -7.23 -7.90 -7.31
N LEU A 228 -6.41 -8.81 -7.84
CA LEU A 228 -6.71 -9.48 -9.10
C LEU A 228 -7.94 -10.39 -9.01
N ARG A 229 -8.07 -11.15 -7.92
CA ARG A 229 -9.06 -12.22 -7.76
C ARG A 229 -9.77 -12.10 -6.43
N ASP A 230 -11.07 -12.39 -6.39
CA ASP A 230 -11.83 -12.50 -5.15
C ASP A 230 -11.17 -13.50 -4.19
N ALA A 231 -11.21 -13.18 -2.91
CA ALA A 231 -10.87 -14.16 -1.89
C ALA A 231 -11.93 -15.27 -1.84
N ARG A 232 -13.20 -14.89 -1.99
CA ARG A 232 -14.34 -15.82 -2.06
C ARG A 232 -15.52 -15.12 -2.73
N SER A 233 -15.82 -15.46 -3.99
CA SER A 233 -17.00 -14.98 -4.70
C SER A 233 -18.28 -15.47 -4.00
N GLY A 234 -19.28 -14.61 -3.89
CA GLY A 234 -20.51 -14.91 -3.14
C GLY A 234 -20.36 -14.85 -1.61
N GLY A 235 -19.19 -14.58 -1.05
CA GLY A 235 -19.01 -14.31 0.37
C GLY A 235 -19.70 -13.00 0.79
N LEU A 236 -20.23 -12.96 2.02
CA LEU A 236 -20.97 -11.78 2.53
C LEU A 236 -20.08 -10.72 3.17
N GLY A 237 -18.84 -11.06 3.50
CA GLY A 237 -17.88 -10.14 4.11
C GLY A 237 -17.36 -9.10 3.12
N LEU A 238 -17.09 -7.89 3.60
CA LEU A 238 -16.60 -6.78 2.78
C LEU A 238 -15.36 -7.16 1.95
N PHE A 239 -14.41 -7.87 2.57
CA PHE A 239 -13.14 -8.24 1.95
C PHE A 239 -13.20 -9.50 1.07
N CYS A 240 -14.39 -10.10 0.88
CA CYS A 240 -14.52 -11.32 0.08
C CYS A 240 -14.38 -11.08 -1.42
N GLN A 241 -14.79 -9.91 -1.93
CA GLN A 241 -15.04 -9.70 -3.36
C GLN A 241 -14.39 -8.43 -3.93
N PHE A 242 -13.17 -8.11 -3.55
CA PHE A 242 -12.39 -6.98 -4.11
C PHE A 242 -11.80 -7.28 -5.49
N GLY A 243 -11.78 -8.55 -5.92
CA GLY A 243 -11.14 -8.97 -7.15
C GLY A 243 -11.70 -8.29 -8.42
N LEU A 244 -10.82 -8.07 -9.38
CA LEU A 244 -11.19 -7.79 -10.78
C LEU A 244 -11.83 -9.02 -11.45
N MET A 245 -11.52 -10.19 -10.90
CA MET A 245 -12.03 -11.50 -11.32
C MET A 245 -12.68 -12.20 -10.12
N THR A 246 -13.56 -13.13 -10.38
CA THR A 246 -14.09 -14.06 -9.39
C THR A 246 -12.99 -15.01 -8.88
N ASP A 247 -13.29 -15.80 -7.85
CA ASP A 247 -12.35 -16.78 -7.28
C ASP A 247 -12.02 -17.96 -8.22
N ASP A 248 -12.83 -18.18 -9.26
CA ASP A 248 -12.56 -19.11 -10.37
C ASP A 248 -11.90 -18.45 -11.60
N TYR A 249 -11.43 -17.20 -11.46
CA TYR A 249 -10.81 -16.39 -12.52
C TYR A 249 -11.75 -15.96 -13.67
N THR A 250 -13.07 -15.93 -13.45
CA THR A 250 -14.00 -15.32 -14.43
C THR A 250 -13.88 -13.79 -14.34
N PRO A 251 -13.59 -13.08 -15.45
CA PRO A 251 -13.45 -11.62 -15.46
C PRO A 251 -14.76 -10.91 -15.12
N LYS A 252 -14.68 -9.92 -14.22
CA LYS A 252 -15.76 -8.96 -13.97
C LYS A 252 -15.63 -7.75 -14.92
N PRO A 253 -16.67 -6.89 -15.06
CA PRO A 253 -16.57 -5.65 -15.84
C PRO A 253 -15.35 -4.78 -15.47
N ALA A 254 -14.97 -4.76 -14.20
CA ALA A 254 -13.79 -4.04 -13.71
C ALA A 254 -12.46 -4.55 -14.30
N PHE A 255 -12.35 -5.83 -14.63
CA PHE A 255 -11.17 -6.39 -15.29
C PHE A 255 -10.94 -5.76 -16.66
N HIS A 256 -12.00 -5.65 -17.46
CA HIS A 256 -11.92 -5.04 -18.78
C HIS A 256 -11.63 -3.54 -18.67
N ALA A 257 -12.31 -2.84 -17.74
CA ALA A 257 -12.04 -1.43 -17.49
C ALA A 257 -10.58 -1.18 -17.09
N TYR A 258 -10.01 -2.02 -16.22
CA TYR A 258 -8.62 -1.91 -15.78
C TYR A 258 -7.62 -2.14 -16.91
N ARG A 259 -7.82 -3.18 -17.72
CA ARG A 259 -7.00 -3.45 -18.89
C ARG A 259 -7.02 -2.28 -19.88
N ASP A 260 -8.21 -1.76 -20.21
CA ASP A 260 -8.36 -0.65 -21.14
C ASP A 260 -7.68 0.63 -20.63
N LEU A 261 -7.70 0.85 -19.30
CA LEU A 261 -6.97 1.96 -18.67
C LEU A 261 -5.45 1.78 -18.72
N ILE A 262 -4.93 0.56 -18.51
CA ILE A 262 -3.50 0.27 -18.68
C ILE A 262 -3.07 0.58 -20.11
N ASP A 263 -3.80 0.09 -21.10
CA ASP A 263 -3.49 0.32 -22.52
C ASP A 263 -3.51 1.82 -22.86
N MET A 264 -4.45 2.59 -22.30
CA MET A 264 -4.59 4.03 -22.53
C MET A 264 -3.50 4.87 -21.84
N LEU A 265 -3.08 4.48 -20.63
CA LEU A 265 -2.16 5.28 -19.79
C LEU A 265 -0.68 4.88 -19.96
N SER A 266 -0.40 3.75 -20.63
CA SER A 266 0.96 3.28 -20.92
C SER A 266 1.54 3.88 -22.22
N LEU A 267 0.78 4.73 -22.90
CA LEU A 267 1.19 5.48 -24.10
C LEU A 267 1.75 6.86 -23.70
#